data_9e8dae0d4d94ecea81fdc30ecd9eba65
#
_entry.id   9e8dae0d4d94ecea81fdc30ecd9eba65
#
_cell.length_a   1.000
_cell.length_b   1.000
_cell.length_c   1.000
_cell.angle_alpha   90.00
_cell.angle_beta   90.00
_cell.angle_gamma   90.00
#
_symmetry.space_group_name_H-M   'P 1'
#
loop_
_entity.id
_entity.type
_entity.pdbx_description
1 polymer ?
#
loop_
_entity_poly.entity_id
_entity_poly.type
_entity_poly.pdbx_seq_one_letter_code
_entity_poly.pdbx_strand_id
1 'polypeptide(L)'
;NEDSVVIMEAKNVVHEDFHIRQLYYPYRLWKDKVKKPVRLVFSVYYNRIYRLFEYRFTSPEDYSSIELVRTKNYSLQDTRISREDLLEVRKRTIVRTDDNMDHTKIPFIQANSMDRIISLLENLYENPMTGLQIAELMDFEPRQSDYYFNAGRYLGLFEKQEDDRQKVISLTPAGVRVFRLNYKKRQLKLVELILEHEIFGTFFDSMMLTGQMPDKNRIASEMRRLHVCNEGQIVRRAGSVSGWLKWINNLTKL
;
A
#
# COMPACT_ATOMS: atom_id res chain seq x y z
N ASN A 1 -11.26 -13.27 -27.78
CA ASN A 1 -10.12 -13.83 -28.51
C ASN A 1 -10.59 -15.12 -29.20
N GLU A 2 -9.81 -15.72 -30.13
CA GLU A 2 -10.24 -16.88 -30.89
C GLU A 2 -10.55 -18.09 -30.01
N ASP A 3 -9.84 -18.28 -28.91
CA ASP A 3 -9.90 -19.48 -28.08
C ASP A 3 -10.79 -19.34 -26.84
N SER A 4 -11.06 -18.13 -26.36
CA SER A 4 -11.79 -17.90 -25.12
C SER A 4 -12.47 -16.54 -25.06
N VAL A 5 -13.50 -16.42 -24.24
CA VAL A 5 -14.07 -15.15 -23.79
C VAL A 5 -13.39 -14.75 -22.49
N VAL A 6 -12.87 -13.53 -22.41
CA VAL A 6 -12.26 -13.00 -21.19
C VAL A 6 -13.19 -11.97 -20.59
N ILE A 7 -13.62 -12.19 -19.37
CA ILE A 7 -14.34 -11.21 -18.54
C ILE A 7 -13.31 -10.59 -17.61
N MET A 8 -13.17 -9.27 -17.68
CA MET A 8 -12.19 -8.55 -16.86
C MET A 8 -12.89 -7.48 -16.03
N GLU A 9 -12.66 -7.52 -14.73
CA GLU A 9 -12.93 -6.41 -13.80
C GLU A 9 -11.61 -5.70 -13.50
N ALA A 10 -11.57 -4.37 -13.63
CA ALA A 10 -10.37 -3.59 -13.45
C ALA A 10 -10.55 -2.53 -12.36
N LYS A 11 -9.55 -2.38 -11.48
CA LYS A 11 -9.47 -1.36 -10.44
C LYS A 11 -8.14 -0.62 -10.51
N ASN A 12 -8.15 0.65 -10.13
CA ASN A 12 -6.95 1.48 -9.98
C ASN A 12 -6.63 1.79 -8.50
N VAL A 13 -7.23 1.03 -7.59
CA VAL A 13 -7.06 1.19 -6.14
C VAL A 13 -6.84 -0.18 -5.52
N VAL A 14 -6.01 -0.23 -4.48
CA VAL A 14 -5.74 -1.46 -3.72
C VAL A 14 -6.82 -1.63 -2.63
N HIS A 15 -7.67 -2.62 -2.81
CA HIS A 15 -8.64 -3.06 -1.81
C HIS A 15 -8.10 -4.25 -1.00
N GLU A 16 -8.63 -4.51 0.20
CA GLU A 16 -8.31 -5.72 0.97
C GLU A 16 -8.82 -6.96 0.27
N ASP A 17 -10.07 -6.87 -0.20
CA ASP A 17 -10.75 -7.91 -0.94
C ASP A 17 -11.38 -7.32 -2.22
N PHE A 18 -11.70 -8.18 -3.18
CA PHE A 18 -12.53 -7.77 -4.30
C PHE A 18 -13.92 -8.40 -4.19
N HIS A 19 -14.93 -7.69 -4.70
CA HIS A 19 -16.29 -8.21 -4.69
C HIS A 19 -16.45 -9.32 -5.72
N ILE A 20 -16.48 -10.58 -5.28
CA ILE A 20 -16.64 -11.80 -6.11
C ILE A 20 -17.79 -11.64 -7.11
N ARG A 21 -18.89 -10.99 -6.72
CA ARG A 21 -20.06 -10.72 -7.58
C ARG A 21 -19.72 -10.00 -8.87
N GLN A 22 -18.68 -9.18 -8.92
CA GLN A 22 -18.26 -8.45 -10.11
C GLN A 22 -17.71 -9.37 -11.21
N LEU A 23 -17.21 -10.54 -10.85
CA LEU A 23 -16.86 -11.59 -11.81
C LEU A 23 -17.96 -12.65 -11.94
N TYR A 24 -18.67 -12.96 -10.84
CA TYR A 24 -19.65 -14.04 -10.81
C TYR A 24 -20.86 -13.78 -11.71
N TYR A 25 -21.53 -12.62 -11.59
CA TYR A 25 -22.72 -12.34 -12.38
C TYR A 25 -22.44 -12.26 -13.90
N PRO A 26 -21.39 -11.59 -14.38
CA PRO A 26 -21.01 -11.66 -15.78
C PRO A 26 -20.66 -13.09 -16.24
N TYR A 27 -19.98 -13.87 -15.39
CA TYR A 27 -19.69 -15.27 -15.68
C TYR A 27 -20.97 -16.09 -15.90
N ARG A 28 -21.93 -16.01 -14.97
CA ARG A 28 -23.24 -16.68 -15.07
C ARG A 28 -23.99 -16.27 -16.34
N LEU A 29 -23.93 -15.01 -16.72
CA LEU A 29 -24.59 -14.50 -17.90
C LEU A 29 -23.99 -15.06 -19.19
N TRP A 30 -22.68 -15.23 -19.25
CA TRP A 30 -21.97 -15.56 -20.48
C TRP A 30 -21.65 -17.06 -20.64
N LYS A 31 -21.48 -17.83 -19.55
CA LYS A 31 -21.07 -19.24 -19.63
C LYS A 31 -21.94 -20.10 -20.55
N ASP A 32 -23.26 -19.85 -20.57
CA ASP A 32 -24.22 -20.62 -21.35
C ASP A 32 -24.51 -20.00 -22.72
N LYS A 33 -24.09 -18.74 -22.94
CA LYS A 33 -24.29 -18.03 -24.22
C LYS A 33 -23.16 -18.27 -25.21
N VAL A 34 -21.99 -18.67 -24.75
CA VAL A 34 -20.83 -18.86 -25.60
C VAL A 34 -20.38 -20.32 -25.58
N LYS A 35 -19.94 -20.82 -26.76
CA LYS A 35 -19.39 -22.18 -26.88
C LYS A 35 -17.90 -22.25 -26.46
N LYS A 36 -17.29 -21.12 -26.13
CA LYS A 36 -15.86 -21.00 -25.78
C LYS A 36 -15.69 -20.97 -24.26
N PRO A 37 -14.54 -21.41 -23.72
CA PRO A 37 -14.23 -21.23 -22.32
C PRO A 37 -14.31 -19.76 -21.89
N VAL A 38 -14.92 -19.50 -20.76
CA VAL A 38 -14.98 -18.16 -20.16
C VAL A 38 -13.88 -18.06 -19.11
N ARG A 39 -12.97 -17.12 -19.30
CA ARG A 39 -11.87 -16.83 -18.38
C ARG A 39 -12.18 -15.56 -17.60
N LEU A 40 -11.91 -15.58 -16.29
CA LEU A 40 -12.23 -14.49 -15.37
C LEU A 40 -10.92 -13.87 -14.89
N VAL A 41 -10.77 -12.56 -15.11
CA VAL A 41 -9.57 -11.83 -14.73
C VAL A 41 -9.95 -10.63 -13.88
N PHE A 42 -9.40 -10.56 -12.68
CA PHE A 42 -9.40 -9.34 -11.89
C PHE A 42 -8.07 -8.63 -12.10
N SER A 43 -8.11 -7.35 -12.46
CA SER A 43 -6.94 -6.53 -12.75
C SER A 43 -6.86 -5.37 -11.77
N VAL A 44 -5.69 -5.17 -11.17
CA VAL A 44 -5.41 -3.98 -10.38
C VAL A 44 -4.22 -3.25 -10.98
N TYR A 45 -4.42 -1.96 -11.32
CA TYR A 45 -3.32 -1.09 -11.71
C TYR A 45 -3.03 -0.11 -10.59
N TYR A 46 -1.88 -0.22 -9.98
CA TYR A 46 -1.34 0.78 -9.06
C TYR A 46 0.18 0.67 -9.03
N ASN A 47 0.83 1.72 -8.57
CA ASN A 47 2.28 1.77 -8.43
C ASN A 47 3.02 1.38 -9.72
N ARG A 48 2.45 1.77 -10.89
CA ARG A 48 2.96 1.48 -12.25
C ARG A 48 3.08 -0.01 -12.59
N ILE A 49 2.36 -0.87 -11.89
CA ILE A 49 2.29 -2.32 -12.12
C ILE A 49 0.85 -2.73 -12.40
N TYR A 50 0.65 -3.47 -13.47
CA TYR A 50 -0.59 -4.21 -13.73
C TYR A 50 -0.49 -5.56 -13.04
N ARG A 51 -1.36 -5.82 -12.08
CA ARG A 51 -1.48 -7.12 -11.41
C ARG A 51 -2.74 -7.80 -11.93
N LEU A 52 -2.58 -8.97 -12.53
CA LEU A 52 -3.66 -9.75 -13.12
C LEU A 52 -3.84 -11.02 -12.31
N PHE A 53 -5.04 -11.22 -11.79
CA PHE A 53 -5.45 -12.40 -11.05
C PHE A 53 -6.48 -13.15 -11.88
N GLU A 54 -6.14 -14.35 -12.34
CA GLU A 54 -7.08 -15.21 -13.06
C GLU A 54 -7.78 -16.13 -12.07
N TYR A 55 -9.10 -16.13 -12.11
CA TYR A 55 -9.97 -16.93 -11.25
C TYR A 55 -10.78 -17.93 -12.05
N ARG A 56 -11.30 -18.95 -11.37
CA ARG A 56 -12.34 -19.86 -11.88
C ARG A 56 -13.36 -20.14 -10.78
N PHE A 57 -14.57 -20.52 -11.16
CA PHE A 57 -15.56 -21.13 -10.27
C PHE A 57 -15.52 -22.64 -10.48
N THR A 58 -15.28 -23.41 -9.43
CA THR A 58 -15.27 -24.88 -9.48
C THR A 58 -16.70 -25.44 -9.52
N SER A 59 -17.66 -24.72 -8.93
CA SER A 59 -19.09 -24.95 -9.07
C SER A 59 -19.76 -23.69 -9.64
N PRO A 60 -20.27 -23.73 -10.88
CA PRO A 60 -20.84 -22.55 -11.54
C PRO A 60 -22.04 -21.94 -10.82
N GLU A 61 -22.75 -22.71 -10.00
CA GLU A 61 -23.94 -22.26 -9.26
C GLU A 61 -23.60 -21.68 -7.87
N ASP A 62 -22.35 -21.88 -7.40
CA ASP A 62 -21.88 -21.42 -6.12
C ASP A 62 -20.80 -20.34 -6.28
N TYR A 63 -21.13 -19.08 -5.91
CA TYR A 63 -20.17 -17.98 -5.98
C TYR A 63 -18.99 -18.14 -5.00
N SER A 64 -19.16 -18.91 -3.92
CA SER A 64 -18.11 -19.16 -2.94
C SER A 64 -17.06 -20.17 -3.43
N SER A 65 -17.34 -20.86 -4.54
CA SER A 65 -16.45 -21.81 -5.18
C SER A 65 -15.31 -21.18 -5.99
N ILE A 66 -15.08 -19.86 -5.82
CA ILE A 66 -14.04 -19.14 -6.53
C ILE A 66 -12.64 -19.59 -6.10
N GLU A 67 -11.79 -19.89 -7.08
CA GLU A 67 -10.39 -20.26 -6.86
C GLU A 67 -9.47 -19.39 -7.71
N LEU A 68 -8.34 -18.98 -7.11
CA LEU A 68 -7.26 -18.31 -7.83
C LEU A 68 -6.49 -19.35 -8.67
N VAL A 69 -6.47 -19.17 -9.98
CA VAL A 69 -5.74 -20.04 -10.91
C VAL A 69 -4.28 -19.62 -11.02
N ARG A 70 -4.05 -18.31 -11.23
CA ARG A 70 -2.69 -17.76 -11.32
C ARG A 70 -2.69 -16.24 -11.13
N THR A 71 -1.51 -15.72 -10.80
CA THR A 71 -1.23 -14.29 -10.75
C THR A 71 -0.11 -13.95 -11.72
N LYS A 72 -0.23 -12.81 -12.42
CA LYS A 72 0.84 -12.24 -13.24
C LYS A 72 0.96 -10.75 -13.02
N ASN A 73 2.20 -10.26 -12.94
CA ASN A 73 2.51 -8.84 -12.84
C ASN A 73 3.18 -8.37 -14.14
N TYR A 74 2.78 -7.21 -14.62
CA TYR A 74 3.37 -6.55 -15.79
C TYR A 74 3.74 -5.12 -15.46
N SER A 75 4.92 -4.69 -15.87
CA SER A 75 5.35 -3.30 -15.81
C SER A 75 6.02 -2.92 -17.12
N LEU A 76 5.83 -1.66 -17.52
CA LEU A 76 6.53 -1.04 -18.65
C LEU A 76 7.86 -0.40 -18.22
N GLN A 77 8.25 -0.51 -16.96
CA GLN A 77 9.45 0.08 -16.39
C GLN A 77 10.28 -1.00 -15.70
N ASP A 78 11.58 -0.73 -15.52
CA ASP A 78 12.41 -1.56 -14.66
C ASP A 78 11.92 -1.44 -13.21
N THR A 79 11.49 -2.58 -12.65
CA THR A 79 10.98 -2.68 -11.27
C THR A 79 11.98 -3.33 -10.33
N ARG A 80 13.13 -3.78 -10.82
CA ARG A 80 14.09 -4.53 -10.03
C ARG A 80 14.80 -3.64 -9.02
N ILE A 81 14.62 -3.97 -7.75
CA ILE A 81 15.30 -3.35 -6.61
C ILE A 81 16.18 -4.40 -5.95
N SER A 82 17.46 -4.14 -5.85
CA SER A 82 18.39 -5.05 -5.20
C SER A 82 18.56 -4.71 -3.72
N ARG A 83 19.18 -5.62 -2.98
CA ARG A 83 19.56 -5.38 -1.59
C ARG A 83 20.57 -4.24 -1.48
N GLU A 84 21.47 -4.14 -2.44
CA GLU A 84 22.48 -3.08 -2.53
C GLU A 84 21.84 -1.71 -2.70
N ASP A 85 20.78 -1.60 -3.53
CA ASP A 85 19.99 -0.38 -3.66
C ASP A 85 19.43 0.09 -2.30
N LEU A 86 18.89 -0.85 -1.50
CA LEU A 86 18.34 -0.53 -0.16
C LEU A 86 19.44 -0.10 0.82
N LEU A 87 20.59 -0.78 0.81
CA LEU A 87 21.74 -0.42 1.65
C LEU A 87 22.31 0.95 1.28
N GLU A 88 22.32 1.29 -0.01
CA GLU A 88 22.75 2.61 -0.49
C GLU A 88 21.80 3.71 -0.01
N VAL A 89 20.49 3.47 -0.07
CA VAL A 89 19.50 4.39 0.52
C VAL A 89 19.79 4.58 2.00
N ARG A 90 20.00 3.50 2.76
CA ARG A 90 20.26 3.58 4.20
C ARG A 90 21.49 4.42 4.53
N LYS A 91 22.58 4.25 3.78
CA LYS A 91 23.83 5.01 3.99
C LYS A 91 23.67 6.52 3.85
N ARG A 92 22.84 6.96 2.91
CA ARG A 92 22.61 8.40 2.64
C ARG A 92 21.47 9.00 3.49
N THR A 93 20.64 8.17 4.12
CA THR A 93 19.50 8.64 4.90
C THR A 93 19.97 9.25 6.22
N ILE A 94 19.58 10.50 6.45
CA ILE A 94 19.80 11.20 7.72
C ILE A 94 18.65 10.82 8.65
N VAL A 95 18.98 10.11 9.73
CA VAL A 95 17.99 9.71 10.73
C VAL A 95 17.64 10.92 11.57
N ARG A 96 16.33 11.15 11.73
CA ARG A 96 15.79 12.12 12.69
C ARG A 96 15.51 11.38 13.99
N THR A 97 15.89 11.95 15.11
CA THR A 97 15.47 11.44 16.40
C THR A 97 13.99 11.73 16.57
N ASP A 98 13.20 10.68 16.87
CA ASP A 98 11.74 10.82 17.05
C ASP A 98 11.38 11.69 18.27
N ASP A 99 12.30 11.91 19.19
CA ASP A 99 12.20 12.84 20.33
C ASP A 99 11.98 14.31 19.90
N ASN A 100 12.36 14.68 18.68
CA ASN A 100 12.16 16.02 18.13
C ASN A 100 10.85 16.16 17.33
N MET A 101 10.09 15.09 17.17
CA MET A 101 8.78 15.15 16.51
C MET A 101 7.72 15.60 17.51
N ASP A 102 7.03 16.68 17.17
CA ASP A 102 5.83 17.09 17.91
C ASP A 102 4.70 16.08 17.65
N HIS A 103 4.69 15.00 18.44
CA HIS A 103 3.69 13.92 18.34
C HIS A 103 2.25 14.41 18.57
N THR A 104 2.08 15.64 19.08
CA THR A 104 0.76 16.25 19.19
C THR A 104 0.22 16.70 17.84
N LYS A 105 1.12 17.05 16.90
CA LYS A 105 0.75 17.51 15.55
C LYS A 105 0.64 16.38 14.54
N ILE A 106 1.56 15.40 14.59
CA ILE A 106 1.56 14.25 13.68
C ILE A 106 1.59 12.97 14.50
N PRO A 107 0.47 12.27 14.65
CA PRO A 107 0.45 11.04 15.45
C PRO A 107 1.28 9.95 14.79
N PHE A 108 1.95 9.13 15.59
CA PHE A 108 2.65 7.94 15.11
C PHE A 108 1.75 7.04 14.30
N ILE A 109 2.30 6.38 13.29
CA ILE A 109 1.55 5.65 12.25
C ILE A 109 0.57 4.61 12.81
N GLN A 110 -0.59 4.49 12.15
CA GLN A 110 -1.61 3.48 12.40
C GLN A 110 -1.91 2.64 11.16
N ALA A 111 -1.69 3.20 9.97
CA ALA A 111 -1.82 2.48 8.70
C ALA A 111 -0.69 1.45 8.56
N ASN A 112 -1.05 0.21 8.25
CA ASN A 112 -0.11 -0.92 8.16
C ASN A 112 0.30 -1.27 6.72
N SER A 113 -0.39 -0.72 5.71
CA SER A 113 -0.17 -1.03 4.30
C SER A 113 0.45 0.14 3.54
N MET A 114 1.71 0.01 3.15
CA MET A 114 2.37 0.95 2.25
C MET A 114 1.75 0.96 0.85
N ASP A 115 1.27 -0.18 0.37
CA ASP A 115 0.60 -0.27 -0.93
C ASP A 115 -0.65 0.63 -0.99
N ARG A 116 -1.42 0.72 0.10
CA ARG A 116 -2.57 1.62 0.20
C ARG A 116 -2.16 3.09 0.31
N ILE A 117 -1.05 3.41 1.00
CA ILE A 117 -0.50 4.77 1.04
C ILE A 117 -0.08 5.20 -0.37
N ILE A 118 0.57 4.31 -1.13
CA ILE A 118 0.98 4.58 -2.52
C ILE A 118 -0.25 4.74 -3.42
N SER A 119 -1.26 3.88 -3.28
CA SER A 119 -2.50 4.01 -4.02
C SER A 119 -3.21 5.35 -3.73
N LEU A 120 -3.24 5.76 -2.47
CA LEU A 120 -3.79 7.06 -2.08
C LEU A 120 -2.95 8.23 -2.64
N LEU A 121 -1.61 8.14 -2.62
CA LEU A 121 -0.72 9.10 -3.25
C LEU A 121 -1.05 9.30 -4.75
N GLU A 122 -1.30 8.21 -5.47
CA GLU A 122 -1.62 8.24 -6.90
C GLU A 122 -2.97 8.91 -7.16
N ASN A 123 -3.98 8.59 -6.38
CA ASN A 123 -5.31 9.17 -6.53
C ASN A 123 -5.37 10.65 -6.10
N LEU A 124 -4.66 11.03 -5.03
CA LEU A 124 -4.56 12.43 -4.61
C LEU A 124 -3.77 13.31 -5.58
N TYR A 125 -2.94 12.74 -6.44
CA TYR A 125 -2.28 13.48 -7.51
C TYR A 125 -3.27 13.94 -8.59
N GLU A 126 -4.28 13.12 -8.88
CA GLU A 126 -5.33 13.46 -9.85
C GLU A 126 -6.25 14.56 -9.29
N ASN A 127 -6.71 14.40 -8.06
CA ASN A 127 -7.60 15.37 -7.41
C ASN A 127 -7.45 15.34 -5.87
N PRO A 128 -7.50 16.51 -5.19
CA PRO A 128 -7.70 16.55 -3.75
C PRO A 128 -9.03 15.90 -3.36
N MET A 129 -9.09 15.28 -2.18
CA MET A 129 -10.25 14.52 -1.72
C MET A 129 -10.58 14.81 -0.26
N THR A 130 -11.87 14.80 0.09
CA THR A 130 -12.31 14.75 1.47
C THR A 130 -12.05 13.38 2.09
N GLY A 131 -12.04 13.29 3.44
CA GLY A 131 -11.90 12.00 4.12
C GLY A 131 -12.99 10.98 3.76
N LEU A 132 -14.21 11.45 3.47
CA LEU A 132 -15.32 10.58 3.03
C LEU A 132 -15.08 10.04 1.62
N GLN A 133 -14.64 10.87 0.69
CA GLN A 133 -14.28 10.43 -0.68
C GLN A 133 -13.15 9.41 -0.67
N ILE A 134 -12.14 9.59 0.21
CA ILE A 134 -11.07 8.62 0.39
C ILE A 134 -11.62 7.31 0.96
N ALA A 135 -12.52 7.37 1.95
CA ALA A 135 -13.12 6.18 2.52
C ALA A 135 -13.92 5.39 1.48
N GLU A 136 -14.69 6.07 0.65
CA GLU A 136 -15.45 5.46 -0.45
C GLU A 136 -14.53 4.86 -1.52
N LEU A 137 -13.53 5.62 -1.99
CA LEU A 137 -12.58 5.19 -3.01
C LEU A 137 -11.80 3.93 -2.59
N MET A 138 -11.35 3.90 -1.34
CA MET A 138 -10.48 2.85 -0.80
C MET A 138 -11.26 1.69 -0.16
N ASP A 139 -12.59 1.78 -0.14
CA ASP A 139 -13.48 0.84 0.58
C ASP A 139 -13.08 0.72 2.06
N PHE A 140 -12.96 1.89 2.72
CA PHE A 140 -12.60 2.02 4.12
C PHE A 140 -13.81 2.36 4.98
N GLU A 141 -13.77 1.94 6.24
CA GLU A 141 -14.53 2.65 7.27
C GLU A 141 -14.06 4.12 7.35
N PRO A 142 -14.96 5.12 7.52
CA PRO A 142 -14.59 6.55 7.49
C PRO A 142 -13.40 6.91 8.39
N ARG A 143 -13.28 6.26 9.54
CA ARG A 143 -12.16 6.43 10.47
C ARG A 143 -10.80 5.99 9.91
N GLN A 144 -10.77 5.05 8.99
CA GLN A 144 -9.51 4.55 8.42
C GLN A 144 -8.87 5.56 7.47
N SER A 145 -9.65 6.44 6.83
CA SER A 145 -9.11 7.52 5.99
C SER A 145 -8.14 8.41 6.76
N ASP A 146 -8.46 8.73 8.04
CA ASP A 146 -7.56 9.51 8.89
C ASP A 146 -6.26 8.76 9.23
N TYR A 147 -6.29 7.44 9.35
CA TYR A 147 -5.07 6.66 9.60
C TYR A 147 -4.10 6.71 8.42
N TYR A 148 -4.62 6.58 7.19
CA TYR A 148 -3.82 6.66 5.98
C TYR A 148 -3.38 8.09 5.67
N PHE A 149 -4.23 9.10 5.92
CA PHE A 149 -3.83 10.49 5.86
C PHE A 149 -2.67 10.79 6.81
N ASN A 150 -2.78 10.40 8.08
CA ASN A 150 -1.71 10.65 9.05
C ASN A 150 -0.42 9.89 8.73
N ALA A 151 -0.51 8.69 8.13
CA ALA A 151 0.66 7.98 7.63
C ALA A 151 1.36 8.73 6.48
N GLY A 152 0.59 9.31 5.55
CA GLY A 152 1.14 10.15 4.49
C GLY A 152 1.76 11.46 5.04
N ARG A 153 1.15 12.05 6.08
CA ARG A 153 1.75 13.20 6.79
C ARG A 153 3.05 12.84 7.49
N TYR A 154 3.11 11.68 8.11
CA TYR A 154 4.30 11.17 8.78
C TYR A 154 5.48 11.04 7.82
N LEU A 155 5.22 10.72 6.56
CA LEU A 155 6.19 10.69 5.47
C LEU A 155 6.36 12.06 4.76
N GLY A 156 5.65 13.10 5.18
CA GLY A 156 5.69 14.43 4.56
C GLY A 156 5.05 14.51 3.17
N LEU A 157 4.18 13.53 2.81
CA LEU A 157 3.59 13.41 1.47
C LEU A 157 2.22 14.08 1.36
N PHE A 158 1.44 14.14 2.45
CA PHE A 158 0.05 14.61 2.45
C PHE A 158 -0.12 15.80 3.39
N GLU A 159 -1.07 16.68 3.03
CA GLU A 159 -1.49 17.82 3.83
C GLU A 159 -2.99 18.02 3.77
N LYS A 160 -3.56 18.76 4.72
CA LYS A 160 -4.96 19.21 4.66
C LYS A 160 -4.98 20.66 4.16
N GLN A 161 -5.85 20.90 3.21
CA GLN A 161 -6.14 22.23 2.69
C GLN A 161 -7.63 22.52 2.87
N GLU A 162 -8.00 23.79 2.81
CA GLU A 162 -9.39 24.23 2.77
C GLU A 162 -9.73 24.60 1.32
N ASP A 163 -10.74 23.92 0.77
CA ASP A 163 -11.26 24.12 -0.56
C ASP A 163 -12.79 24.29 -0.47
N ASP A 164 -13.32 25.41 -0.97
CA ASP A 164 -14.75 25.75 -0.90
C ASP A 164 -15.40 25.50 0.48
N ARG A 165 -14.72 25.88 1.57
CA ARG A 165 -15.13 25.65 2.98
C ARG A 165 -15.15 24.19 3.42
N GLN A 166 -14.57 23.29 2.62
CA GLN A 166 -14.39 21.89 2.98
C GLN A 166 -12.91 21.57 3.24
N LYS A 167 -12.64 20.72 4.21
CA LYS A 167 -11.27 20.21 4.43
C LYS A 167 -11.00 19.07 3.47
N VAL A 168 -10.09 19.30 2.54
CA VAL A 168 -9.61 18.29 1.60
C VAL A 168 -8.18 17.88 1.93
N ILE A 169 -7.83 16.67 1.56
CA ILE A 169 -6.50 16.09 1.63
C ILE A 169 -5.89 16.21 0.24
N SER A 170 -4.68 16.73 0.18
CA SER A 170 -3.90 16.92 -1.05
C SER A 170 -2.46 16.47 -0.86
N LEU A 171 -1.70 16.44 -1.96
CA LEU A 171 -0.27 16.18 -1.92
C LEU A 171 0.49 17.45 -1.53
N THR A 172 1.49 17.29 -0.66
CA THR A 172 2.53 18.29 -0.48
C THR A 172 3.39 18.43 -1.75
N PRO A 173 4.19 19.51 -1.89
CA PRO A 173 5.18 19.58 -2.98
C PRO A 173 6.15 18.39 -2.99
N ALA A 174 6.46 17.79 -1.82
CA ALA A 174 7.27 16.57 -1.72
C ALA A 174 6.49 15.35 -2.25
N GLY A 175 5.20 15.24 -1.91
CA GLY A 175 4.33 14.18 -2.43
C GLY A 175 4.23 14.20 -3.95
N VAL A 176 4.05 15.39 -4.55
CA VAL A 176 4.04 15.58 -6.01
C VAL A 176 5.37 15.12 -6.64
N ARG A 177 6.52 15.50 -6.04
CA ARG A 177 7.83 15.05 -6.54
C ARG A 177 7.98 13.54 -6.48
N VAL A 178 7.58 12.91 -5.38
CA VAL A 178 7.62 11.45 -5.21
C VAL A 178 6.73 10.75 -6.24
N PHE A 179 5.51 11.23 -6.45
CA PHE A 179 4.61 10.67 -7.47
C PHE A 179 5.23 10.66 -8.87
N ARG A 180 5.92 11.74 -9.26
CA ARG A 180 6.52 11.89 -10.61
C ARG A 180 7.71 10.98 -10.87
N LEU A 181 8.34 10.40 -9.85
CA LEU A 181 9.44 9.47 -10.03
C LEU A 181 8.98 8.20 -10.77
N ASN A 182 9.92 7.58 -11.52
CA ASN A 182 9.70 6.24 -12.05
C ASN A 182 9.60 5.22 -10.90
N TYR A 183 9.17 3.98 -11.21
CA TYR A 183 8.91 2.95 -10.19
C TYR A 183 10.08 2.82 -9.21
N LYS A 184 11.28 2.42 -9.69
CA LYS A 184 12.45 2.16 -8.83
C LYS A 184 12.81 3.35 -7.95
N LYS A 185 12.92 4.55 -8.53
CA LYS A 185 13.26 5.76 -7.78
C LYS A 185 12.20 6.13 -6.76
N ARG A 186 10.91 5.90 -7.07
CA ARG A 186 9.78 6.13 -6.15
C ARG A 186 9.87 5.22 -4.94
N GLN A 187 10.05 3.90 -5.16
CA GLN A 187 10.17 2.96 -4.05
C GLN A 187 11.37 3.31 -3.14
N LEU A 188 12.53 3.57 -3.73
CA LEU A 188 13.73 3.93 -2.98
C LEU A 188 13.57 5.26 -2.21
N LYS A 189 12.84 6.24 -2.79
CA LYS A 189 12.54 7.48 -2.05
C LYS A 189 11.56 7.26 -0.91
N LEU A 190 10.56 6.40 -1.07
CA LEU A 190 9.67 6.02 0.02
C LEU A 190 10.43 5.27 1.14
N VAL A 191 11.34 4.37 0.79
CA VAL A 191 12.24 3.73 1.77
C VAL A 191 13.07 4.76 2.51
N GLU A 192 13.66 5.74 1.82
CA GLU A 192 14.42 6.82 2.44
C GLU A 192 13.57 7.59 3.47
N LEU A 193 12.34 8.01 3.10
CA LEU A 193 11.42 8.72 4.00
C LEU A 193 11.04 7.88 5.23
N ILE A 194 10.88 6.58 5.07
CA ILE A 194 10.62 5.67 6.20
C ILE A 194 11.85 5.59 7.12
N LEU A 195 13.03 5.43 6.54
CA LEU A 195 14.29 5.25 7.28
C LEU A 195 14.81 6.55 7.91
N GLU A 196 14.24 7.72 7.58
CA GLU A 196 14.47 8.97 8.31
C GLU A 196 14.02 8.88 9.78
N HIS A 197 13.11 7.97 10.11
CA HIS A 197 12.61 7.75 11.46
C HIS A 197 13.43 6.66 12.19
N GLU A 198 13.96 6.97 13.37
CA GLU A 198 14.91 6.14 14.12
C GLU A 198 14.47 4.68 14.27
N ILE A 199 13.19 4.46 14.62
CA ILE A 199 12.65 3.12 14.85
C ILE A 199 12.79 2.21 13.60
N PHE A 200 12.55 2.77 12.42
CA PHE A 200 12.67 1.99 11.16
C PHE A 200 14.13 1.75 10.80
N GLY A 201 15.02 2.75 11.00
CA GLY A 201 16.44 2.60 10.77
C GLY A 201 17.04 1.48 11.61
N THR A 202 16.73 1.45 12.92
CA THR A 202 17.19 0.42 13.86
C THR A 202 16.81 -0.99 13.41
N PHE A 203 15.53 -1.20 13.03
CA PHE A 203 15.07 -2.51 12.61
C PHE A 203 15.52 -2.88 11.20
N PHE A 204 15.65 -1.91 10.31
CA PHE A 204 16.20 -2.14 8.98
C PHE A 204 17.64 -2.66 9.07
N ASP A 205 18.49 -2.02 9.85
CA ASP A 205 19.88 -2.43 10.02
C ASP A 205 19.97 -3.86 10.60
N SER A 206 19.17 -4.16 11.63
CA SER A 206 19.07 -5.51 12.18
C SER A 206 18.60 -6.54 11.15
N MET A 207 17.61 -6.19 10.34
CA MET A 207 17.02 -7.05 9.31
C MET A 207 18.02 -7.33 8.17
N MET A 208 18.78 -6.30 7.76
CA MET A 208 19.83 -6.46 6.76
C MET A 208 20.99 -7.32 7.27
N LEU A 209 21.31 -7.26 8.56
CA LEU A 209 22.39 -8.06 9.15
C LEU A 209 21.98 -9.53 9.34
N THR A 210 20.78 -9.78 9.87
CA THR A 210 20.37 -11.11 10.31
C THR A 210 19.51 -11.87 9.28
N GLY A 211 18.93 -11.17 8.29
CA GLY A 211 17.94 -11.71 7.37
C GLY A 211 16.57 -12.00 8.01
N GLN A 212 16.38 -11.63 9.28
CA GLN A 212 15.16 -11.92 10.03
C GLN A 212 14.33 -10.68 10.29
N MET A 213 13.00 -10.83 10.17
CA MET A 213 12.05 -9.80 10.56
C MET A 213 12.00 -9.69 12.09
N PRO A 214 11.94 -8.46 12.65
CA PRO A 214 11.74 -8.29 14.07
C PRO A 214 10.37 -8.81 14.50
N ASP A 215 10.31 -9.46 15.66
CA ASP A 215 9.03 -9.82 16.28
C ASP A 215 8.32 -8.60 16.87
N LYS A 216 7.00 -8.72 17.07
CA LYS A 216 6.18 -7.61 17.57
C LYS A 216 6.55 -7.14 18.96
N ASN A 217 7.04 -8.03 19.83
CA ASN A 217 7.43 -7.66 21.20
C ASN A 217 8.69 -6.80 21.20
N ARG A 218 9.67 -7.16 20.36
CA ARG A 218 10.88 -6.37 20.16
C ARG A 218 10.54 -5.00 19.59
N ILE A 219 9.62 -4.92 18.61
CA ILE A 219 9.12 -3.64 18.07
C ILE A 219 8.47 -2.83 19.20
N ALA A 220 7.56 -3.43 19.97
CA ALA A 220 6.88 -2.76 21.08
C ALA A 220 7.85 -2.24 22.15
N SER A 221 8.89 -2.99 22.48
CA SER A 221 9.93 -2.57 23.42
C SER A 221 10.71 -1.35 22.92
N GLU A 222 11.06 -1.33 21.64
CA GLU A 222 11.75 -0.20 21.04
C GLU A 222 10.85 1.04 20.95
N MET A 223 9.56 0.86 20.63
CA MET A 223 8.56 1.94 20.66
C MET A 223 8.44 2.58 22.04
N ARG A 224 8.53 1.78 23.12
CA ARG A 224 8.57 2.29 24.50
C ARG A 224 9.83 3.09 24.77
N ARG A 225 10.98 2.55 24.37
CA ARG A 225 12.28 3.23 24.53
C ARG A 225 12.30 4.61 23.88
N LEU A 226 11.72 4.69 22.65
CA LEU A 226 11.67 5.92 21.87
C LEU A 226 10.46 6.82 22.20
N HIS A 227 9.59 6.40 23.10
CA HIS A 227 8.38 7.15 23.47
C HIS A 227 7.52 7.62 22.29
N VAL A 228 7.45 6.83 21.21
CA VAL A 228 6.79 7.23 19.94
C VAL A 228 5.28 7.35 20.02
N CYS A 229 4.63 6.75 21.02
CA CYS A 229 3.19 6.89 21.28
C CYS A 229 2.82 6.40 22.69
N ASN A 230 1.55 6.66 23.08
CA ASN A 230 1.04 6.24 24.39
C ASN A 230 1.02 4.71 24.55
N GLU A 231 1.29 4.20 25.75
CA GLU A 231 1.42 2.77 26.09
C GLU A 231 0.24 1.93 25.58
N GLY A 232 -1.00 2.39 25.77
CA GLY A 232 -2.20 1.68 25.31
C GLY A 232 -2.33 1.51 23.79
N GLN A 233 -1.45 2.15 23.01
CA GLN A 233 -1.45 2.10 21.55
C GLN A 233 -0.28 1.28 20.98
N ILE A 234 0.76 1.02 21.76
CA ILE A 234 2.03 0.42 21.32
C ILE A 234 1.79 -0.92 20.63
N VAL A 235 1.09 -1.86 21.27
CA VAL A 235 0.87 -3.22 20.74
C VAL A 235 0.18 -3.19 19.37
N ARG A 236 -0.83 -2.32 19.22
CA ARG A 236 -1.55 -2.17 17.95
C ARG A 236 -0.65 -1.54 16.87
N ARG A 237 0.07 -0.47 17.24
CA ARG A 237 0.92 0.26 16.29
C ARG A 237 2.21 -0.47 15.92
N ALA A 238 2.68 -1.40 16.76
CA ALA A 238 3.78 -2.31 16.40
C ALA A 238 3.45 -3.14 15.13
N GLY A 239 2.17 -3.45 14.90
CA GLY A 239 1.71 -4.06 13.66
C GLY A 239 1.93 -3.18 12.42
N SER A 240 1.78 -1.86 12.55
CA SER A 240 2.04 -0.92 11.44
C SER A 240 3.53 -0.83 11.12
N VAL A 241 4.39 -0.77 12.15
CA VAL A 241 5.85 -0.82 11.96
C VAL A 241 6.27 -2.11 11.25
N SER A 242 5.77 -3.26 11.73
CA SER A 242 6.03 -4.57 11.10
C SER A 242 5.57 -4.60 9.64
N GLY A 243 4.39 -4.04 9.34
CA GLY A 243 3.86 -3.98 7.97
C GLY A 243 4.77 -3.18 7.02
N TRP A 244 5.28 -2.03 7.45
CA TRP A 244 6.17 -1.21 6.63
C TRP A 244 7.54 -1.84 6.44
N LEU A 245 8.11 -2.44 7.47
CA LEU A 245 9.36 -3.21 7.34
C LEU A 245 9.21 -4.40 6.40
N LYS A 246 8.07 -5.11 6.48
CA LYS A 246 7.76 -6.21 5.57
C LYS A 246 7.64 -5.74 4.12
N TRP A 247 7.04 -4.57 3.90
CA TRP A 247 6.95 -3.97 2.57
C TRP A 247 8.35 -3.68 2.02
N ILE A 248 9.25 -3.04 2.80
CA ILE A 248 10.66 -2.80 2.38
C ILE A 248 11.35 -4.12 2.00
N ASN A 249 11.24 -5.15 2.84
CA ASN A 249 11.87 -6.45 2.60
C ASN A 249 11.35 -7.15 1.32
N ASN A 250 10.07 -6.93 0.98
CA ASN A 250 9.46 -7.52 -0.20
C ASN A 250 9.83 -6.81 -1.51
N LEU A 251 10.37 -5.59 -1.47
CA LEU A 251 10.81 -4.87 -2.68
C LEU A 251 11.89 -5.60 -3.46
N THR A 252 12.71 -6.43 -2.79
CA THR A 252 13.77 -7.23 -3.44
C THR A 252 13.28 -8.56 -4.02
N LYS A 253 11.98 -8.87 -3.89
CA LYS A 253 11.38 -10.14 -4.33
C LYS A 253 10.49 -10.00 -5.58
N LEU A 254 10.39 -8.79 -6.11
CA LEU A 254 9.56 -8.46 -7.29
C LEU A 254 10.32 -8.67 -8.59
#